data_b95ff1eb690b48b37421e0741e20a507
#
_entry.id   b95ff1eb690b48b37421e0741e20a507
#
_cell.length_a   1.000
_cell.length_b   1.000
_cell.length_c   1.000
_cell.angle_alpha   90.00
_cell.angle_beta   90.00
_cell.angle_gamma   90.00
#
_symmetry.space_group_name_H-M   'P 1'
#
loop_
_entity.id
_entity.type
_entity.pdbx_description
1 polymer ?
#
loop_
_entity_poly.entity_id
_entity_poly.type
_entity_poly.pdbx_seq_one_letter_code
_entity_poly.pdbx_strand_id
1 'polypeptide(L)' 'MILEKDKLYHFIAGFLISLIGGYFNPLCGLFLGIFAGVAKEVYDYYDYGLFDKKDMLFTWLGAVIGYLGVIM' A
#
# COMPACT_ATOMS: atom_id res chain seq x y z
N MET A 1 20.61 5.74 5.57
CA MET A 1 19.75 5.46 5.02
C MET A 1 18.87 5.53 5.30
N ILE A 2 18.29 5.47 4.58
CA ILE A 2 17.37 5.93 4.91
C ILE A 2 16.23 5.70 4.12
N LEU A 3 15.34 5.13 4.66
CA LEU A 3 14.04 5.11 4.10
C LEU A 3 13.51 6.48 4.17
N GLU A 4 13.11 6.98 3.05
CA GLU A 4 12.42 8.24 3.04
C GLU A 4 11.10 8.08 3.79
N LYS A 5 10.69 9.16 4.47
CA LYS A 5 9.44 9.10 5.23
C LYS A 5 8.24 8.75 4.35
N ASP A 6 8.25 9.22 3.11
CA ASP A 6 7.14 8.94 2.19
C ASP A 6 6.99 7.43 1.95
N LYS A 7 8.09 6.74 1.75
CA LYS A 7 8.05 5.29 1.52
C LYS A 7 7.58 4.55 2.76
N LEU A 8 8.01 5.00 3.91
CA LEU A 8 7.55 4.42 5.16
C LEU A 8 6.05 4.60 5.33
N TYR A 9 5.53 5.78 5.03
CA TYR A 9 4.09 6.02 5.09
C TYR A 9 3.33 5.12 4.14
N HIS A 10 3.83 4.93 2.91
CA HIS A 10 3.17 4.06 1.96
C HIS A 10 3.14 2.62 2.45
N PHE A 11 4.23 2.16 3.03
CA PHE A 11 4.29 0.82 3.58
C PHE A 11 3.27 0.65 4.71
N ILE A 12 3.25 1.59 5.64
CA ILE A 12 2.33 1.54 6.77
C ILE A 12 0.88 1.65 6.29
N ALA A 13 0.62 2.52 5.33
CA ALA A 13 -0.73 2.69 4.80
C ALA A 13 -1.22 1.39 4.16
N GLY A 14 -0.39 0.75 3.34
CA GLY A 14 -0.75 -0.51 2.71
C GLY A 14 -0.99 -1.60 3.75
N PHE A 15 -0.14 -1.66 4.76
CA PHE A 15 -0.28 -2.63 5.84
C PHE A 15 -1.60 -2.43 6.59
N LEU A 16 -1.90 -1.20 6.98
CA LEU A 16 -3.12 -0.90 7.73
C LEU A 16 -4.37 -1.15 6.90
N ILE A 17 -4.36 -0.72 5.65
CA ILE A 17 -5.52 -0.93 4.77
C ILE A 17 -5.79 -2.41 4.60
N SER A 18 -4.74 -3.19 4.34
CA SER A 18 -4.87 -4.62 4.15
C SER A 18 -5.32 -5.30 5.45
N LEU A 19 -4.78 -4.86 6.58
CA LEU A 19 -5.12 -5.45 7.87
C LEU A 19 -6.58 -5.17 8.22
N ILE A 20 -7.00 -3.92 8.10
CA ILE A 20 -8.37 -3.51 8.44
C ILE A 20 -9.35 -4.16 7.48
N GLY A 21 -9.10 -4.05 6.17
CA GLY A 21 -9.97 -4.68 5.20
C GLY A 21 -9.97 -6.19 5.31
N GLY A 22 -8.81 -6.76 5.65
CA GLY A 22 -8.67 -8.19 5.83
C GLY A 22 -9.44 -8.72 7.04
N TYR A 23 -9.77 -7.86 7.96
CA TYR A 23 -10.62 -8.25 9.08
C TYR A 23 -11.99 -8.73 8.61
N PHE A 24 -12.47 -8.13 7.52
CA PHE A 24 -13.72 -8.55 6.93
C PHE A 24 -13.52 -9.68 5.94
N ASN A 25 -12.50 -9.57 5.10
CA ASN A 25 -12.16 -10.59 4.11
C ASN A 25 -10.70 -10.39 3.73
N PRO A 26 -9.85 -11.43 3.92
CA PRO A 26 -8.41 -11.26 3.69
C PRO A 26 -8.07 -10.80 2.27
N LEU A 27 -8.72 -11.38 1.25
CA LEU A 27 -8.47 -10.99 -0.13
C LEU A 27 -8.94 -9.58 -0.40
N CYS A 28 -10.07 -9.20 0.17
CA CYS A 28 -10.59 -7.85 0.00
C CYS A 28 -9.61 -6.82 0.55
N GLY A 29 -9.06 -7.08 1.73
CA GLY A 29 -8.07 -6.20 2.33
C GLY A 29 -6.83 -6.06 1.46
N LEU A 30 -6.34 -7.20 0.92
CA LEU A 30 -5.18 -7.19 0.05
C LEU A 30 -5.44 -6.34 -1.20
N PHE A 31 -6.58 -6.56 -1.85
CA PHE A 31 -6.91 -5.80 -3.06
C PHE A 31 -7.10 -4.31 -2.76
N LEU A 32 -7.69 -3.98 -1.62
CA LEU A 32 -7.83 -2.58 -1.23
C LEU A 32 -6.47 -1.91 -1.05
N GLY A 33 -5.52 -2.61 -0.43
CA GLY A 33 -4.18 -2.08 -0.26
C GLY A 33 -3.48 -1.88 -1.58
N ILE A 34 -3.59 -2.85 -2.49
CA ILE A 34 -2.99 -2.74 -3.82
C ILE A 34 -3.64 -1.59 -4.60
N PHE A 35 -4.95 -1.52 -4.56
CA PHE A 35 -5.69 -0.47 -5.26
C PHE A 35 -5.32 0.92 -4.72
N ALA A 36 -5.16 1.04 -3.41
CA ALA A 36 -4.78 2.32 -2.81
C ALA A 36 -3.41 2.78 -3.30
N GLY A 37 -2.47 1.85 -3.42
CA GLY A 37 -1.15 2.19 -3.95
C GLY A 37 -1.20 2.68 -5.38
N VAL A 38 -1.98 2.00 -6.23
CA VAL A 38 -2.13 2.41 -7.62
C VAL A 38 -2.83 3.76 -7.71
N ALA A 39 -3.89 3.95 -6.94
CA ALA A 39 -4.65 5.19 -6.97
C ALA A 39 -3.78 6.38 -6.57
N LYS A 40 -2.96 6.20 -5.54
CA LYS A 40 -2.07 7.26 -5.08
C LYS A 40 -1.07 7.65 -6.15
N GLU A 41 -0.50 6.65 -6.85
CA GLU A 41 0.47 6.93 -7.89
C GLU A 41 -0.17 7.58 -9.10
N VAL A 42 -1.38 7.20 -9.46
CA VAL A 42 -2.12 7.84 -10.53
C VAL A 42 -2.39 9.29 -10.17
N TYR A 43 -2.79 9.54 -8.92
CA TYR A 43 -3.04 10.90 -8.46
C TYR A 43 -1.77 11.74 -8.53
N ASP A 44 -0.65 11.21 -8.06
CA ASP A 44 0.61 11.93 -8.10
C ASP A 44 1.06 12.21 -9.54
N TYR A 45 0.81 11.27 -10.45
CA TYR A 45 1.16 11.47 -11.84
C TYR A 45 0.39 12.64 -12.44
N TYR A 46 -0.91 12.75 -12.14
CA TYR A 46 -1.70 13.84 -12.66
C TYR A 46 -1.31 15.19 -12.04
N ASP A 47 -1.01 15.19 -10.74
CA ASP A 47 -0.70 16.43 -10.05
C ASP A 47 0.71 16.92 -10.32
N TYR A 48 1.69 16.02 -10.31
CA TYR A 48 3.09 16.39 -10.36
C TYR A 48 3.81 15.87 -11.59
N GLY A 49 3.15 15.06 -12.39
CA GLY A 49 3.79 14.45 -13.55
C GLY A 49 4.82 13.40 -13.19
N LEU A 50 4.81 12.92 -11.95
CA LEU A 50 5.78 11.95 -11.47
C LEU A 50 5.07 10.66 -11.11
N PHE A 51 5.64 9.54 -11.59
CA PHE A 51 5.14 8.22 -11.24
C PHE A 51 6.28 7.48 -10.56
N ASP A 52 6.16 7.28 -9.25
CA ASP A 52 7.22 6.63 -8.49
C ASP A 52 6.80 5.20 -8.17
N LYS A 53 7.35 4.28 -8.95
CA LYS A 53 7.05 2.86 -8.77
C LYS A 53 7.50 2.34 -7.42
N LYS A 54 8.53 2.95 -6.85
CA LYS A 54 9.03 2.51 -5.55
C LYS A 54 7.99 2.73 -4.47
N ASP A 55 7.31 3.88 -4.49
CA ASP A 55 6.26 4.14 -3.50
C ASP A 55 5.14 3.13 -3.61
N MET A 56 4.74 2.80 -4.85
CA MET A 56 3.71 1.81 -5.07
C MET A 56 4.14 0.44 -4.57
N LEU A 57 5.39 0.07 -4.82
CA LEU A 57 5.91 -1.21 -4.36
C LEU A 57 5.93 -1.30 -2.83
N PHE A 58 6.28 -0.21 -2.16
CA PHE A 58 6.26 -0.20 -0.70
C PHE A 58 4.85 -0.36 -0.16
N THR A 59 3.86 0.28 -0.80
CA THR A 59 2.47 0.10 -0.41
C THR A 59 2.04 -1.35 -0.60
N TRP A 60 2.41 -1.94 -1.72
CA TRP A 60 2.08 -3.33 -2.01
C TRP A 60 2.74 -4.27 -1.01
N LEU A 61 3.99 -4.03 -0.66
CA LEU A 61 4.67 -4.85 0.34
C LEU A 61 3.93 -4.79 1.68
N GLY A 62 3.53 -3.60 2.09
CA GLY A 62 2.75 -3.46 3.31
C GLY A 62 1.44 -4.22 3.23
N ALA A 63 0.77 -4.13 2.09
CA ALA A 63 -0.51 -4.82 1.90
C ALA A 63 -0.33 -6.35 1.97
N VAL A 64 0.72 -6.87 1.35
CA VAL A 64 0.98 -8.31 1.37
C VAL A 64 1.30 -8.77 2.79
N ILE A 65 2.11 -8.01 3.51
CA ILE A 65 2.46 -8.35 4.89
C ILE A 65 1.22 -8.32 5.77
N GLY A 66 0.36 -7.30 5.59
CA GLY A 66 -0.90 -7.25 6.33
C GLY A 66 -1.81 -8.42 6.01
N TYR A 67 -1.86 -8.80 4.74
CA TYR A 67 -2.64 -9.97 4.31
C TYR A 67 -2.13 -11.24 4.98
N LEU A 68 -0.82 -11.44 4.99
CA LEU A 68 -0.25 -12.62 5.62
C LEU A 68 -0.53 -12.61 7.13
N GLY A 69 -0.49 -11.45 7.75
CA GLY A 69 -0.82 -11.35 9.17
C GLY A 69 -2.25 -11.73 9.49
N VAL A 70 -3.16 -11.45 8.55
CA VAL A 70 -4.58 -11.79 8.76
C VAL A 70 -4.81 -13.29 8.60
N ILE A 71 -4.19 -13.92 7.61
CA ILE A 71 -4.46 -15.32 7.34
C ILE A 71 -3.63 -16.28 8.19
N MET A 72 -2.62 -15.75 8.88
CA MET A 72 -1.83 -16.58 9.76
C MET A 72 -2.28 -16.38 11.19
#